data_4b1f2ed65369506cce491ab874e4fb7c
#
_entry.id   4b1f2ed65369506cce491ab874e4fb7c
#
_cell.length_a   1.000
_cell.length_b   1.000
_cell.length_c   1.000
_cell.angle_alpha   90.00
_cell.angle_beta   90.00
_cell.angle_gamma   90.00
#
_symmetry.space_group_name_H-M   'P 1'
#
loop_
_entity.id
_entity.type
_entity.pdbx_description
1 polymer ?
#
loop_
_entity_poly.entity_id
_entity_poly.type
_entity_poly.pdbx_seq_one_letter_code
_entity_poly.pdbx_strand_id
1 'polypeptide(L)'
;MGFLTILKKKQPDPAINDYFVKVSNAAQRIASMIQFTSEYEKIGVNAPVWQDCSTVVDTAVKQTPLEKVVVKNDLTHGTEVFADPLIVKVFYNLMDNAIRYGGKITTIRFSVEESGEDHIIVCEDDGVGVVAEEKVKIFTRGFGKNTGMGLFLTVEILSITGITIKETGEPGKGARFEIVVPNGAWRTTKKDT
;
A
#
# COMPACT_ATOMS: atom_id res chain seq x y z
N MET A 1 2.68 -23.22 -6.35
CA MET A 1 2.69 -22.62 -7.73
C MET A 1 3.46 -23.46 -8.74
N GLY A 2 4.52 -24.18 -8.37
CA GLY A 2 5.37 -24.94 -9.30
C GLY A 2 4.67 -25.97 -10.19
N PHE A 3 3.75 -26.77 -9.66
CA PHE A 3 3.07 -27.84 -10.43
C PHE A 3 2.17 -27.31 -11.56
N LEU A 4 1.42 -26.24 -11.34
CA LEU A 4 0.57 -25.64 -12.39
C LEU A 4 1.41 -25.06 -13.53
N THR A 5 2.55 -24.45 -13.22
CA THR A 5 3.49 -23.93 -14.22
C THR A 5 4.13 -25.06 -15.03
N ILE A 6 4.45 -26.19 -14.38
CA ILE A 6 5.00 -27.38 -15.08
C ILE A 6 3.95 -28.04 -15.96
N LEU A 7 2.71 -28.17 -15.50
CA LEU A 7 1.61 -28.71 -16.28
C LEU A 7 1.30 -27.85 -17.52
N LYS A 8 1.28 -26.52 -17.38
CA LYS A 8 1.10 -25.58 -18.49
C LYS A 8 2.17 -25.73 -19.58
N LYS A 9 3.42 -26.02 -19.18
CA LYS A 9 4.51 -26.24 -20.14
C LYS A 9 4.42 -27.60 -20.86
N LYS A 10 3.78 -28.61 -20.26
CA LYS A 10 3.69 -29.98 -20.82
C LYS A 10 2.46 -30.21 -21.72
N GLN A 11 1.42 -29.39 -21.63
CA GLN A 11 0.22 -29.51 -22.45
C GLN A 11 -0.16 -28.15 -23.06
N PRO A 12 0.25 -27.89 -24.31
CA PRO A 12 -0.04 -26.63 -25.00
C PRO A 12 -1.42 -26.58 -25.67
N ASP A 13 -2.42 -27.36 -25.22
CA ASP A 13 -3.77 -27.31 -25.78
C ASP A 13 -4.46 -25.99 -25.38
N PRO A 14 -4.84 -25.13 -26.35
CA PRO A 14 -5.49 -23.86 -26.11
C PRO A 14 -6.81 -23.97 -25.29
N ALA A 15 -7.57 -25.06 -25.47
CA ALA A 15 -8.81 -25.28 -24.74
C ALA A 15 -8.57 -25.49 -23.23
N ILE A 16 -7.45 -26.08 -22.85
CA ILE A 16 -7.07 -26.35 -21.45
C ILE A 16 -6.43 -25.10 -20.82
N ASN A 17 -5.82 -24.20 -21.62
CA ASN A 17 -5.13 -23.03 -21.10
C ASN A 17 -6.06 -22.08 -20.31
N ASP A 18 -7.32 -21.93 -20.73
CA ASP A 18 -8.31 -21.10 -20.00
C ASP A 18 -8.61 -21.68 -18.60
N TYR A 19 -8.72 -22.99 -18.48
CA TYR A 19 -8.88 -23.65 -17.18
C TYR A 19 -7.64 -23.47 -16.29
N PHE A 20 -6.43 -23.57 -16.85
CA PHE A 20 -5.21 -23.31 -16.09
C PHE A 20 -5.14 -21.88 -15.56
N VAL A 21 -5.54 -20.89 -16.37
CA VAL A 21 -5.61 -19.49 -15.93
C VAL A 21 -6.61 -19.33 -14.80
N LYS A 22 -7.82 -19.89 -14.94
CA LYS A 22 -8.87 -19.83 -13.90
C LYS A 22 -8.42 -20.49 -12.60
N VAL A 23 -7.83 -21.68 -12.65
CA VAL A 23 -7.33 -22.40 -11.47
C VAL A 23 -6.16 -21.63 -10.82
N SER A 24 -5.24 -21.10 -11.64
CA SER A 24 -4.12 -20.31 -11.13
C SER A 24 -4.58 -19.04 -10.43
N ASN A 25 -5.56 -18.34 -11.02
CA ASN A 25 -6.15 -17.13 -10.42
C ASN A 25 -6.91 -17.47 -9.11
N ALA A 26 -7.65 -18.58 -9.08
CA ALA A 26 -8.32 -19.03 -7.85
C ALA A 26 -7.31 -19.36 -6.74
N ALA A 27 -6.26 -20.09 -7.06
CA ALA A 27 -5.19 -20.42 -6.10
C ALA A 27 -4.47 -19.16 -5.59
N GLN A 28 -4.23 -18.19 -6.47
CA GLN A 28 -3.64 -16.90 -6.09
C GLN A 28 -4.55 -16.12 -5.14
N ARG A 29 -5.85 -16.08 -5.41
CA ARG A 29 -6.85 -15.42 -4.54
C ARG A 29 -6.90 -16.07 -3.15
N ILE A 30 -6.87 -17.40 -3.07
CA ILE A 30 -6.83 -18.13 -1.80
C ILE A 30 -5.54 -17.80 -1.04
N ALA A 31 -4.39 -17.85 -1.69
CA ALA A 31 -3.11 -17.50 -1.06
C ALA A 31 -3.11 -16.07 -0.52
N SER A 32 -3.63 -15.11 -1.30
CA SER A 32 -3.76 -13.71 -0.87
C SER A 32 -4.74 -13.55 0.31
N MET A 33 -5.81 -14.35 0.37
CA MET A 33 -6.76 -14.31 1.47
C MET A 33 -6.16 -14.88 2.76
N ILE A 34 -5.39 -15.95 2.67
CA ILE A 34 -4.64 -16.51 3.81
C ILE A 34 -3.62 -15.48 4.33
N GLN A 35 -2.87 -14.85 3.43
CA GLN A 35 -1.92 -13.81 3.77
C GLN A 35 -2.61 -12.63 4.48
N PHE A 36 -3.72 -12.14 3.93
CA PHE A 36 -4.52 -11.09 4.53
C PHE A 36 -4.99 -11.46 5.95
N THR A 37 -5.55 -12.66 6.14
CA THR A 37 -6.01 -13.10 7.47
C THR A 37 -4.85 -13.11 8.47
N SER A 38 -3.68 -13.63 8.08
CA SER A 38 -2.49 -13.64 8.94
C SER A 38 -1.97 -12.23 9.26
N GLU A 39 -2.12 -11.27 8.37
CA GLU A 39 -1.74 -9.87 8.62
C GLU A 39 -2.79 -9.17 9.48
N TYR A 40 -4.08 -9.39 9.21
CA TYR A 40 -5.19 -8.80 9.95
C TYR A 40 -5.19 -9.21 11.44
N GLU A 41 -4.92 -10.49 11.72
CA GLU A 41 -4.82 -11.01 13.09
C GLU A 41 -3.67 -10.39 13.92
N LYS A 42 -2.70 -9.74 13.27
CA LYS A 42 -1.56 -9.09 13.93
C LYS A 42 -1.78 -7.61 14.23
N ILE A 43 -2.82 -6.99 13.66
CA ILE A 43 -3.12 -5.57 13.87
C ILE A 43 -3.49 -5.34 15.34
N GLY A 44 -2.83 -4.38 15.99
CA GLY A 44 -3.07 -4.02 17.38
C GLY A 44 -2.62 -5.05 18.42
N VAL A 45 -1.96 -6.15 17.99
CA VAL A 45 -1.41 -7.15 18.93
C VAL A 45 -0.18 -6.59 19.66
N ASN A 46 0.65 -5.86 18.95
CA ASN A 46 1.79 -5.16 19.55
C ASN A 46 1.42 -3.70 19.83
N ALA A 47 1.95 -3.16 20.93
CA ALA A 47 1.75 -1.75 21.24
C ALA A 47 2.35 -0.86 20.13
N PRO A 48 1.70 0.26 19.79
CA PRO A 48 2.27 1.25 18.90
C PRO A 48 3.62 1.77 19.39
N VAL A 49 4.50 2.09 18.46
CA VAL A 49 5.85 2.59 18.73
C VAL A 49 6.17 3.77 17.81
N TRP A 50 7.14 4.60 18.25
CA TRP A 50 7.68 5.66 17.39
C TRP A 50 8.55 5.06 16.30
N GLN A 51 8.29 5.44 15.05
CA GLN A 51 8.97 4.91 13.88
C GLN A 51 9.36 6.05 12.93
N ASP A 52 10.63 6.08 12.49
CA ASP A 52 11.13 7.04 11.51
C ASP A 52 10.46 6.79 10.16
N CYS A 53 9.72 7.79 9.67
CA CYS A 53 8.90 7.67 8.47
C CYS A 53 9.73 7.35 7.23
N SER A 54 10.90 7.99 7.07
CA SER A 54 11.79 7.75 5.93
C SER A 54 12.30 6.30 5.93
N THR A 55 12.72 5.80 7.08
CA THR A 55 13.20 4.42 7.24
C THR A 55 12.10 3.38 6.97
N VAL A 56 10.87 3.66 7.40
CA VAL A 56 9.71 2.78 7.15
C VAL A 56 9.40 2.72 5.65
N VAL A 57 9.38 3.86 4.95
CA VAL A 57 9.19 3.91 3.49
C VAL A 57 10.30 3.15 2.78
N ASP A 58 11.57 3.36 3.13
CA ASP A 58 12.71 2.65 2.54
C ASP A 58 12.63 1.13 2.75
N THR A 59 12.10 0.71 3.89
CA THR A 59 11.85 -0.71 4.17
C THR A 59 10.75 -1.27 3.27
N ALA A 60 9.67 -0.52 3.07
CA ALA A 60 8.59 -0.92 2.16
C ALA A 60 9.07 -0.97 0.70
N VAL A 61 9.91 -0.02 0.26
CA VAL A 61 10.54 0.00 -1.07
C VAL A 61 11.29 -1.29 -1.34
N LYS A 62 12.10 -1.78 -0.39
CA LYS A 62 12.86 -3.04 -0.52
C LYS A 62 11.98 -4.28 -0.69
N GLN A 63 10.73 -4.23 -0.21
CA GLN A 63 9.78 -5.34 -0.27
C GLN A 63 8.88 -5.28 -1.52
N THR A 64 8.84 -4.14 -2.21
CA THR A 64 7.93 -3.90 -3.35
C THR A 64 8.62 -4.23 -4.68
N PRO A 65 8.00 -5.03 -5.57
CA PRO A 65 8.55 -5.34 -6.88
C PRO A 65 8.38 -4.16 -7.85
N LEU A 66 9.24 -3.15 -7.72
CA LEU A 66 9.13 -1.86 -8.42
C LEU A 66 9.46 -1.91 -9.91
N GLU A 67 10.17 -2.96 -10.38
CA GLU A 67 10.64 -3.10 -11.77
C GLU A 67 11.37 -1.83 -12.29
N LYS A 68 10.67 -0.97 -13.07
CA LYS A 68 11.22 0.27 -13.64
C LYS A 68 10.69 1.54 -12.96
N VAL A 69 9.85 1.39 -11.95
CA VAL A 69 9.27 2.52 -11.22
C VAL A 69 10.28 3.08 -10.24
N VAL A 70 10.46 4.40 -10.25
CA VAL A 70 11.36 5.10 -9.33
C VAL A 70 10.55 5.58 -8.12
N VAL A 71 10.98 5.24 -6.91
CA VAL A 71 10.42 5.80 -5.69
C VAL A 71 11.28 6.96 -5.21
N LYS A 72 10.66 8.13 -5.01
CA LYS A 72 11.27 9.31 -4.41
C LYS A 72 10.79 9.42 -2.98
N ASN A 73 11.68 9.19 -2.04
CA ASN A 73 11.41 9.33 -0.61
C ASN A 73 11.95 10.68 -0.14
N ASP A 74 11.08 11.70 -0.13
CA ASP A 74 11.43 13.06 0.29
C ASP A 74 11.12 13.29 1.79
N LEU A 75 10.88 12.21 2.55
CA LEU A 75 10.67 12.29 3.99
C LEU A 75 12.01 12.52 4.71
N THR A 76 12.03 13.49 5.59
CA THR A 76 13.23 13.82 6.35
C THR A 76 13.47 12.78 7.46
N HIS A 77 14.70 12.27 7.57
CA HIS A 77 15.09 11.44 8.72
C HIS A 77 14.93 12.19 10.04
N GLY A 78 14.53 11.46 11.08
CA GLY A 78 14.22 12.02 12.39
C GLY A 78 12.79 12.51 12.50
N THR A 79 11.99 12.35 11.46
CA THR A 79 10.55 12.55 11.48
C THR A 79 9.87 11.23 11.83
N GLU A 80 9.25 11.16 13.01
CA GLU A 80 8.69 9.92 13.54
C GLU A 80 7.18 9.99 13.69
N VAL A 81 6.54 8.88 13.41
CA VAL A 81 5.11 8.63 13.62
C VAL A 81 4.90 7.60 14.71
N PHE A 82 3.93 7.84 15.61
CA PHE A 82 3.51 6.86 16.61
C PHE A 82 2.43 5.97 16.01
N ALA A 83 2.79 4.74 15.65
CA ALA A 83 1.92 3.85 14.89
C ALA A 83 2.15 2.37 15.24
N ASP A 84 1.18 1.53 14.84
CA ASP A 84 1.33 0.07 14.86
C ASP A 84 2.60 -0.34 14.09
N PRO A 85 3.38 -1.33 14.58
CA PRO A 85 4.57 -1.83 13.87
C PRO A 85 4.32 -2.30 12.44
N LEU A 86 3.08 -2.61 12.09
CA LEU A 86 2.68 -2.98 10.72
C LEU A 86 2.57 -1.79 9.76
N ILE A 87 2.87 -0.55 10.17
CA ILE A 87 2.77 0.63 9.30
C ILE A 87 3.59 0.49 8.00
N VAL A 88 4.65 -0.30 7.99
CA VAL A 88 5.41 -0.64 6.77
C VAL A 88 4.51 -1.23 5.68
N LYS A 89 3.45 -1.97 6.05
CA LYS A 89 2.46 -2.53 5.13
C LYS A 89 1.57 -1.48 4.48
N VAL A 90 1.32 -0.37 5.18
CA VAL A 90 0.60 0.78 4.62
C VAL A 90 1.32 1.28 3.37
N PHE A 91 2.61 1.61 3.49
CA PHE A 91 3.42 2.10 2.39
C PHE A 91 3.61 1.07 1.27
N TYR A 92 3.82 -0.20 1.65
CA TYR A 92 3.84 -1.30 0.68
C TYR A 92 2.54 -1.38 -0.12
N ASN A 93 1.37 -1.32 0.52
CA ASN A 93 0.07 -1.40 -0.14
C ASN A 93 -0.17 -0.22 -1.09
N LEU A 94 0.26 0.99 -0.72
CA LEU A 94 0.14 2.16 -1.58
C LEU A 94 0.99 2.00 -2.84
N MET A 95 2.24 1.55 -2.71
CA MET A 95 3.12 1.27 -3.85
C MET A 95 2.61 0.12 -4.72
N ASP A 96 2.14 -0.98 -4.13
CA ASP A 96 1.56 -2.11 -4.87
C ASP A 96 0.31 -1.69 -5.64
N ASN A 97 -0.52 -0.80 -5.07
CA ASN A 97 -1.68 -0.23 -5.76
C ASN A 97 -1.27 0.66 -6.94
N ALA A 98 -0.30 1.54 -6.77
CA ALA A 98 0.22 2.37 -7.85
C ALA A 98 0.72 1.50 -9.03
N ILE A 99 1.51 0.46 -8.75
CA ILE A 99 2.03 -0.47 -9.77
C ILE A 99 0.91 -1.23 -10.48
N ARG A 100 -0.09 -1.72 -9.74
CA ARG A 100 -1.16 -2.57 -10.30
C ARG A 100 -2.24 -1.80 -11.03
N TYR A 101 -2.56 -0.60 -10.56
CA TYR A 101 -3.74 0.15 -10.99
C TYR A 101 -3.41 1.50 -11.63
N GLY A 102 -2.23 2.05 -11.42
CA GLY A 102 -1.79 3.32 -11.99
C GLY A 102 -1.55 3.30 -13.50
N GLY A 103 -1.52 2.10 -14.13
CA GLY A 103 -1.27 1.96 -15.56
C GLY A 103 0.21 2.12 -15.91
N LYS A 104 0.56 3.11 -16.72
CA LYS A 104 1.97 3.37 -17.09
C LYS A 104 2.58 4.38 -16.12
N ILE A 105 2.89 3.94 -14.91
CA ILE A 105 3.57 4.80 -13.93
C ILE A 105 5.09 4.75 -14.13
N THR A 106 5.75 5.84 -13.81
CA THR A 106 7.21 5.96 -13.79
C THR A 106 7.74 6.34 -12.41
N THR A 107 6.95 7.02 -11.61
CA THR A 107 7.38 7.59 -10.34
C THR A 107 6.30 7.42 -9.26
N ILE A 108 6.75 7.07 -8.06
CA ILE A 108 5.97 7.18 -6.81
C ILE A 108 6.76 8.09 -5.89
N ARG A 109 6.10 9.09 -5.28
CA ARG A 109 6.73 10.07 -4.39
C ARG A 109 6.10 10.04 -3.02
N PHE A 110 6.92 10.07 -1.99
CA PHE A 110 6.52 10.29 -0.60
C PHE A 110 7.03 11.65 -0.13
N SER A 111 6.16 12.45 0.46
CA SER A 111 6.47 13.77 1.00
C SER A 111 5.65 14.06 2.26
N VAL A 112 5.95 15.16 2.95
CA VAL A 112 5.18 15.65 4.10
C VAL A 112 4.66 17.03 3.81
N GLU A 113 3.42 17.28 4.21
CA GLU A 113 2.78 18.58 4.24
C GLU A 113 2.26 18.87 5.64
N GLU A 114 2.17 20.14 6.01
CA GLU A 114 1.59 20.59 7.28
C GLU A 114 0.19 21.13 7.04
N SER A 115 -0.76 20.77 7.90
CA SER A 115 -2.14 21.25 7.85
C SER A 115 -2.63 21.60 9.26
N GLY A 116 -2.48 22.85 9.64
CA GLY A 116 -2.77 23.31 11.01
C GLY A 116 -1.81 22.67 12.01
N GLU A 117 -2.33 21.89 12.94
CA GLU A 117 -1.55 21.14 13.93
C GLU A 117 -1.26 19.69 13.51
N ASP A 118 -1.84 19.23 12.41
CA ASP A 118 -1.66 17.88 11.88
C ASP A 118 -0.56 17.85 10.82
N HIS A 119 0.08 16.69 10.69
CA HIS A 119 1.02 16.40 9.62
C HIS A 119 0.41 15.42 8.63
N ILE A 120 0.66 15.65 7.34
CA ILE A 120 0.12 14.82 6.27
C ILE A 120 1.28 14.15 5.55
N ILE A 121 1.37 12.81 5.65
CA ILE A 121 2.26 12.05 4.78
C ILE A 121 1.51 11.82 3.46
N VAL A 122 2.12 12.27 2.38
CA VAL A 122 1.54 12.20 1.03
C VAL A 122 2.25 11.12 0.24
N CYS A 123 1.47 10.27 -0.43
CA CYS A 123 1.94 9.31 -1.43
C CYS A 123 1.28 9.65 -2.77
N GLU A 124 2.09 10.00 -3.77
CA GLU A 124 1.63 10.35 -5.12
C GLU A 124 2.27 9.44 -6.17
N ASP A 125 1.48 9.04 -7.17
CA ASP A 125 1.98 8.42 -8.38
C ASP A 125 1.61 9.26 -9.63
N ASP A 126 2.28 9.00 -10.74
CA ASP A 126 2.05 9.66 -12.03
C ASP A 126 1.13 8.84 -12.96
N GLY A 127 0.23 8.04 -12.38
CA GLY A 127 -0.66 7.14 -13.12
C GLY A 127 -1.99 7.76 -13.52
N VAL A 128 -2.99 6.88 -13.71
CA VAL A 128 -4.34 7.28 -14.15
C VAL A 128 -5.21 7.87 -13.03
N GLY A 129 -4.78 7.74 -11.77
CA GLY A 129 -5.55 8.21 -10.61
C GLY A 129 -6.81 7.38 -10.33
N VAL A 130 -7.64 7.88 -9.40
CA VAL A 130 -8.87 7.24 -8.95
C VAL A 130 -10.06 8.13 -9.32
N VAL A 131 -11.09 7.53 -9.95
CA VAL A 131 -12.32 8.25 -10.30
C VAL A 131 -13.10 8.66 -9.05
N ALA A 132 -13.78 9.80 -9.11
CA ALA A 132 -14.39 10.43 -7.95
C ALA A 132 -15.36 9.52 -7.18
N GLU A 133 -16.14 8.71 -7.91
CA GLU A 133 -17.15 7.80 -7.36
C GLU A 133 -16.54 6.59 -6.60
N GLU A 134 -15.25 6.33 -6.82
CA GLU A 134 -14.53 5.20 -6.20
C GLU A 134 -13.66 5.62 -5.01
N LYS A 135 -13.33 6.90 -4.85
CA LYS A 135 -12.38 7.39 -3.83
C LYS A 135 -12.66 6.94 -2.40
N VAL A 136 -13.92 6.84 -2.01
CA VAL A 136 -14.31 6.31 -0.70
C VAL A 136 -14.39 4.78 -0.73
N LYS A 137 -14.86 4.23 -1.83
CA LYS A 137 -15.12 2.79 -1.97
C LYS A 137 -13.85 1.95 -1.99
N ILE A 138 -12.72 2.50 -2.50
CA ILE A 138 -11.45 1.79 -2.58
C ILE A 138 -10.92 1.32 -1.22
N PHE A 139 -11.38 1.94 -0.12
CA PHE A 139 -11.02 1.56 1.25
C PHE A 139 -11.95 0.50 1.85
N THR A 140 -13.04 0.14 1.16
CA THR A 140 -13.96 -0.89 1.66
C THR A 140 -13.45 -2.29 1.36
N ARG A 141 -13.69 -3.21 2.30
CA ARG A 141 -13.25 -4.61 2.18
C ARG A 141 -13.80 -5.25 0.91
N GLY A 142 -12.89 -5.83 0.12
CA GLY A 142 -13.26 -6.59 -1.08
C GLY A 142 -13.58 -5.73 -2.31
N PHE A 143 -13.40 -4.41 -2.25
CA PHE A 143 -13.58 -3.54 -3.40
C PHE A 143 -12.36 -3.61 -4.34
N GLY A 144 -12.60 -3.70 -5.65
CA GLY A 144 -11.58 -3.70 -6.70
C GLY A 144 -11.40 -5.03 -7.43
N LYS A 145 -10.48 -5.04 -8.39
CA LYS A 145 -10.30 -6.17 -9.35
C LYS A 145 -9.58 -7.39 -8.77
N ASN A 146 -8.81 -7.22 -7.70
CA ASN A 146 -8.08 -8.30 -7.03
C ASN A 146 -8.80 -8.71 -5.73
N THR A 147 -8.08 -8.78 -4.60
CA THR A 147 -8.70 -9.12 -3.31
C THR A 147 -9.44 -7.96 -2.66
N GLY A 148 -9.11 -6.72 -3.02
CA GLY A 148 -9.66 -5.52 -2.38
C GLY A 148 -9.32 -5.42 -0.89
N MET A 149 -8.24 -6.04 -0.44
CA MET A 149 -7.88 -6.15 0.98
C MET A 149 -6.78 -5.17 1.39
N GLY A 150 -5.93 -4.71 0.47
CA GLY A 150 -4.75 -3.91 0.79
C GLY A 150 -5.09 -2.56 1.41
N LEU A 151 -5.94 -1.76 0.77
CA LEU A 151 -6.35 -0.45 1.29
C LEU A 151 -7.26 -0.57 2.52
N PHE A 152 -8.09 -1.61 2.60
CA PHE A 152 -8.84 -1.92 3.81
C PHE A 152 -7.89 -2.17 4.99
N LEU A 153 -6.88 -3.03 4.80
CA LEU A 153 -5.85 -3.30 5.82
C LEU A 153 -5.09 -2.03 6.22
N THR A 154 -4.82 -1.15 5.24
CA THR A 154 -4.19 0.16 5.49
C THR A 154 -5.00 0.99 6.47
N VAL A 155 -6.33 1.09 6.28
CA VAL A 155 -7.21 1.82 7.20
C VAL A 155 -7.20 1.20 8.60
N GLU A 156 -7.29 -0.14 8.70
CA GLU A 156 -7.29 -0.84 9.99
C GLU A 156 -5.98 -0.59 10.77
N ILE A 157 -4.81 -0.70 10.10
CA ILE A 157 -3.50 -0.44 10.74
C ILE A 157 -3.42 1.01 11.26
N LEU A 158 -3.80 1.99 10.44
CA LEU A 158 -3.69 3.40 10.76
C LEU A 158 -4.65 3.80 11.90
N SER A 159 -5.84 3.19 11.93
CA SER A 159 -6.88 3.50 12.93
C SER A 159 -6.46 3.19 14.36
N ILE A 160 -5.49 2.30 14.59
CA ILE A 160 -4.98 1.94 15.94
C ILE A 160 -4.48 3.17 16.71
N THR A 161 -3.95 4.17 16.01
CA THR A 161 -3.42 5.40 16.61
C THR A 161 -4.17 6.66 16.15
N GLY A 162 -5.39 6.50 15.62
CA GLY A 162 -6.22 7.61 15.17
C GLY A 162 -5.73 8.28 13.88
N ILE A 163 -4.77 7.68 13.19
CA ILE A 163 -4.30 8.13 11.88
C ILE A 163 -5.36 7.76 10.84
N THR A 164 -5.63 8.67 9.90
CA THR A 164 -6.61 8.47 8.84
C THR A 164 -5.97 8.56 7.46
N ILE A 165 -6.67 8.05 6.44
CA ILE A 165 -6.21 8.10 5.06
C ILE A 165 -7.36 8.48 4.13
N LYS A 166 -7.07 9.29 3.11
CA LYS A 166 -8.00 9.64 2.03
C LYS A 166 -7.27 9.69 0.69
N GLU A 167 -8.01 9.56 -0.38
CA GLU A 167 -7.52 9.76 -1.75
C GLU A 167 -8.06 11.10 -2.28
N THR A 168 -7.16 12.00 -2.69
CA THR A 168 -7.46 13.38 -3.06
C THR A 168 -6.95 13.76 -4.45
N GLY A 169 -6.31 12.84 -5.19
CA GLY A 169 -5.77 13.07 -6.53
C GLY A 169 -6.83 13.43 -7.56
N GLU A 170 -6.42 13.96 -8.69
CA GLU A 170 -7.30 14.25 -9.83
C GLU A 170 -7.28 13.06 -10.82
N PRO A 171 -8.44 12.54 -11.24
CA PRO A 171 -8.48 11.51 -12.26
C PRO A 171 -7.71 11.91 -13.51
N GLY A 172 -6.82 11.03 -13.99
CA GLY A 172 -5.95 11.28 -15.14
C GLY A 172 -4.62 11.96 -14.82
N LYS A 173 -4.39 12.37 -13.56
CA LYS A 173 -3.12 13.02 -13.14
C LYS A 173 -2.33 12.22 -12.12
N GLY A 174 -2.75 11.00 -11.81
CA GLY A 174 -2.18 10.13 -10.80
C GLY A 174 -3.05 10.04 -9.54
N ALA A 175 -2.77 9.04 -8.71
CA ALA A 175 -3.40 8.94 -7.40
C ALA A 175 -2.58 9.73 -6.37
N ARG A 176 -3.30 10.33 -5.40
CA ARG A 176 -2.73 11.04 -4.27
C ARG A 176 -3.40 10.57 -2.99
N PHE A 177 -2.67 9.84 -2.19
CA PHE A 177 -3.10 9.39 -0.87
C PHE A 177 -2.53 10.30 0.21
N GLU A 178 -3.40 10.84 1.05
CA GLU A 178 -3.05 11.68 2.19
C GLU A 178 -3.30 10.90 3.49
N ILE A 179 -2.21 10.60 4.22
CA ILE A 179 -2.23 9.99 5.53
C ILE A 179 -2.15 11.11 6.55
N VAL A 180 -3.26 11.40 7.22
CA VAL A 180 -3.38 12.48 8.20
C VAL A 180 -2.97 11.94 9.57
N VAL A 181 -1.87 12.43 10.09
CA VAL A 181 -1.30 12.08 11.40
C VAL A 181 -1.69 13.16 12.40
N PRO A 182 -2.51 12.84 13.42
CA PRO A 182 -2.99 13.83 14.38
C PRO A 182 -1.84 14.33 15.27
N ASN A 183 -2.03 15.54 15.81
CA ASN A 183 -1.15 16.09 16.83
C ASN A 183 -0.97 15.10 18.00
N GLY A 184 0.28 14.89 18.42
CA GLY A 184 0.65 13.91 19.45
C GLY A 184 1.03 12.51 18.90
N ALA A 185 0.68 12.16 17.65
CA ALA A 185 1.20 10.99 16.96
C ALA A 185 2.36 11.30 15.98
N TRP A 186 2.85 12.51 16.02
CA TRP A 186 3.97 13.02 15.22
C TRP A 186 5.03 13.65 16.09
N ARG A 187 6.29 13.44 15.78
CA ARG A 187 7.41 14.19 16.40
C ARG A 187 8.60 14.28 15.47
N THR A 188 9.40 15.30 15.67
CA THR A 188 10.70 15.45 15.02
C THR A 188 11.79 15.27 16.06
N THR A 189 12.63 14.25 15.89
CA THR A 189 13.81 14.05 16.71
C THR A 189 14.97 14.79 16.03
N LYS A 190 15.46 15.87 16.65
CA LYS A 190 16.73 16.49 16.22
C LYS A 190 17.82 15.44 16.41
N LYS A 191 18.55 15.10 15.35
CA LYS A 191 19.86 14.47 15.54
C LYS A 191 20.71 15.50 16.28
N ASP A 192 21.13 15.19 17.52
CA ASP A 192 22.23 15.89 18.14
C ASP A 192 23.43 15.73 17.20
N THR A 193 23.91 16.88 16.70
CA THR A 193 25.06 16.99 15.80
C THR A 193 26.34 16.84 16.61
#